data_c7b5b00ba298092d78efbbe5acd80ee2
#
_entry.id   c7b5b00ba298092d78efbbe5acd80ee2
#
_cell.length_a   1.000
_cell.length_b   1.000
_cell.length_c   1.000
_cell.angle_alpha   90.00
_cell.angle_beta   90.00
_cell.angle_gamma   90.00
#
_symmetry.space_group_name_H-M   'P 1'
#
loop_
_entity.id
_entity.type
_entity.pdbx_description
1 polymer ?
#
loop_
_entity_poly.entity_id
_entity_poly.type
_entity_poly.pdbx_seq_one_letter_code
_entity_poly.pdbx_strand_id
1 'polypeptide(L)'
;MEFHHPLVPPLAGRGRITLGEPELRAWGEAFGHAAHAPLLVALSGELGTGKTTLAQAICRGYGVTEPVTSPTYTLVHEYAGSRTPVFHLDLYRLQSPAALLEIGWYDIIGATALVLVEWPERAGELLPADHVPIALDHAPGEPDRRVLLAG
;
A
#
# COMPACT_ATOMS: atom_id res chain seq x y z
N MET A 1 14.49 9.27 -14.83
CA MET A 1 13.90 8.11 -15.50
C MET A 1 12.47 7.96 -15.08
N GLU A 2 11.63 7.73 -16.01
CA GLU A 2 10.25 7.51 -15.72
C GLU A 2 10.03 6.07 -15.25
N PHE A 3 9.33 5.92 -14.14
CA PHE A 3 9.00 4.59 -13.62
C PHE A 3 7.70 4.10 -14.25
N HIS A 4 7.77 2.98 -14.94
CA HIS A 4 6.59 2.33 -15.50
C HIS A 4 6.45 0.95 -14.92
N HIS A 5 5.42 0.74 -14.10
CA HIS A 5 5.05 -0.56 -13.62
C HIS A 5 3.72 -0.95 -14.28
N PRO A 6 3.65 -2.07 -15.01
CA PRO A 6 2.45 -2.40 -15.79
C PRO A 6 1.20 -2.59 -14.95
N LEU A 7 1.34 -2.80 -13.65
CA LEU A 7 0.21 -2.99 -12.74
C LEU A 7 -0.37 -1.68 -12.21
N VAL A 8 0.35 -0.56 -12.39
CA VAL A 8 -0.14 0.74 -11.92
C VAL A 8 -1.16 1.27 -12.93
N PRO A 9 -2.42 1.52 -12.50
CA PRO A 9 -3.40 2.10 -13.41
C PRO A 9 -2.95 3.47 -13.94
N PRO A 10 -3.41 3.89 -15.12
CA PRO A 10 -3.04 5.18 -15.67
C PRO A 10 -3.38 6.34 -14.74
N LEU A 11 -2.45 7.28 -14.61
CA LEU A 11 -2.62 8.47 -13.80
C LEU A 11 -2.68 9.69 -14.72
N ALA A 12 -3.36 10.73 -14.24
CA ALA A 12 -3.41 12.00 -14.95
C ALA A 12 -2.03 12.69 -14.89
N GLY A 13 -1.64 13.32 -15.98
CA GLY A 13 -0.41 14.08 -16.04
C GLY A 13 0.83 13.22 -15.78
N ARG A 14 1.68 13.63 -14.87
CA ARG A 14 3.00 13.04 -14.63
C ARG A 14 3.00 12.01 -13.50
N GLY A 15 2.07 11.07 -13.53
CA GLY A 15 1.95 10.08 -12.46
C GLY A 15 1.33 10.65 -11.20
N ARG A 16 0.57 11.73 -11.36
CA ARG A 16 -0.04 12.47 -10.26
C ARG A 16 -1.50 12.75 -10.57
N ILE A 17 -2.38 12.49 -9.59
CA ILE A 17 -3.80 12.76 -9.73
C ILE A 17 -4.37 13.21 -8.39
N THR A 18 -5.33 14.14 -8.42
CA THR A 18 -6.05 14.60 -7.23
C THR A 18 -7.41 13.93 -7.17
N LEU A 19 -7.70 13.26 -6.07
CA LEU A 19 -8.87 12.40 -5.92
C LEU A 19 -9.63 12.72 -4.64
N GLY A 20 -10.96 12.65 -4.70
CA GLY A 20 -11.80 12.54 -3.51
C GLY A 20 -11.81 11.10 -3.01
N GLU A 21 -12.46 10.84 -1.87
CA GLU A 21 -12.45 9.50 -1.28
C GLU A 21 -13.08 8.43 -2.19
N PRO A 22 -14.26 8.66 -2.82
CA PRO A 22 -14.83 7.64 -3.72
C PRO A 22 -13.91 7.30 -4.89
N GLU A 23 -13.25 8.31 -5.45
CA GLU A 23 -12.32 8.12 -6.57
C GLU A 23 -11.05 7.40 -6.12
N LEU A 24 -10.56 7.72 -4.92
CA LEU A 24 -9.41 7.02 -4.33
C LEU A 24 -9.71 5.54 -4.12
N ARG A 25 -10.90 5.22 -3.62
CA ARG A 25 -11.33 3.83 -3.45
C ARG A 25 -11.44 3.11 -4.80
N ALA A 26 -12.01 3.78 -5.80
CA ALA A 26 -12.13 3.20 -7.15
C ALA A 26 -10.76 2.94 -7.76
N TRP A 27 -9.82 3.87 -7.59
CA TRP A 27 -8.45 3.71 -8.06
C TRP A 27 -7.77 2.51 -7.37
N GLY A 28 -7.93 2.41 -6.05
CA GLY A 28 -7.37 1.31 -5.27
C GLY A 28 -7.92 -0.05 -5.67
N GLU A 29 -9.24 -0.13 -5.88
CA GLU A 29 -9.88 -1.37 -6.32
C GLU A 29 -9.39 -1.78 -7.71
N ALA A 30 -9.24 -0.83 -8.63
CA ALA A 30 -8.72 -1.12 -9.97
C ALA A 30 -7.27 -1.59 -9.89
N PHE A 31 -6.45 -0.96 -9.05
CA PHE A 31 -5.07 -1.39 -8.82
C PHE A 31 -5.03 -2.83 -8.29
N GLY A 32 -5.82 -3.12 -7.25
CA GLY A 32 -5.86 -4.45 -6.66
C GLY A 32 -6.34 -5.51 -7.65
N HIS A 33 -7.31 -5.17 -8.47
CA HIS A 33 -7.81 -6.09 -9.51
C HIS A 33 -6.73 -6.44 -10.53
N ALA A 34 -5.91 -5.47 -10.91
CA ALA A 34 -4.83 -5.66 -11.88
C ALA A 34 -3.56 -6.27 -11.26
N ALA A 35 -3.43 -6.26 -9.94
CA ALA A 35 -2.21 -6.70 -9.28
C ALA A 35 -1.98 -8.21 -9.39
N HIS A 36 -0.72 -8.60 -9.50
CA HIS A 36 -0.31 -10.00 -9.52
C HIS A 36 0.81 -10.21 -8.50
N ALA A 37 0.69 -11.23 -7.67
CA ALA A 37 1.72 -11.60 -6.72
C ALA A 37 2.89 -12.33 -7.43
N PRO A 38 4.10 -12.23 -6.92
CA PRO A 38 4.50 -11.46 -5.75
C PRO A 38 4.57 -9.96 -6.06
N LEU A 39 4.06 -9.15 -5.15
CA LEU A 39 4.08 -7.70 -5.33
C LEU A 39 4.12 -7.03 -3.96
N LEU A 40 5.07 -6.12 -3.78
CA LEU A 40 5.14 -5.27 -2.58
C LEU A 40 4.77 -3.85 -2.95
N VAL A 41 3.79 -3.30 -2.26
CA VAL A 41 3.33 -1.92 -2.44
C VAL A 41 3.68 -1.13 -1.20
N ALA A 42 4.44 -0.06 -1.38
CA ALA A 42 4.87 0.82 -0.29
C ALA A 42 3.99 2.07 -0.29
N LEU A 43 3.15 2.20 0.75
CA LEU A 43 2.21 3.30 0.89
C LEU A 43 2.77 4.35 1.84
N SER A 44 3.14 5.50 1.32
CA SER A 44 3.70 6.61 2.12
C SER A 44 2.74 7.79 2.17
N GLY A 45 2.95 8.65 3.15
CA GLY A 45 2.14 9.84 3.38
C GLY A 45 1.96 10.12 4.87
N GLU A 46 1.68 11.36 5.21
CA GLU A 46 1.45 11.76 6.59
C GLU A 46 0.18 11.11 7.17
N LEU A 47 0.03 11.21 8.48
CA LEU A 47 -1.18 10.74 9.15
C LEU A 47 -2.41 11.41 8.55
N GLY A 48 -3.48 10.63 8.39
CA GLY A 48 -4.75 11.15 7.90
C GLY A 48 -4.83 11.37 6.39
N THR A 49 -3.83 10.92 5.62
CA THR A 49 -3.88 11.06 4.15
C THR A 49 -4.70 9.98 3.46
N GLY A 50 -5.09 8.92 4.17
CA GLY A 50 -5.92 7.87 3.61
C GLY A 50 -5.17 6.60 3.18
N LYS A 51 -3.98 6.37 3.74
CA LYS A 51 -3.21 5.16 3.44
C LYS A 51 -3.98 3.89 3.75
N THR A 52 -4.64 3.84 4.90
CA THR A 52 -5.45 2.67 5.29
C THR A 52 -6.68 2.53 4.39
N THR A 53 -7.32 3.64 4.03
CA THR A 53 -8.43 3.63 3.07
C THR A 53 -8.00 3.05 1.73
N LEU A 54 -6.84 3.47 1.25
CA LEU A 54 -6.28 2.95 0.00
C LEU A 54 -5.94 1.47 0.13
N ALA A 55 -5.31 1.07 1.23
CA ALA A 55 -4.99 -0.34 1.48
C ALA A 55 -6.25 -1.21 1.48
N GLN A 56 -7.32 -0.74 2.12
CA GLN A 56 -8.61 -1.44 2.12
C GLN A 56 -9.15 -1.62 0.71
N ALA A 57 -9.08 -0.57 -0.11
CA ALA A 57 -9.57 -0.62 -1.48
C ALA A 57 -8.75 -1.57 -2.35
N ILE A 58 -7.42 -1.54 -2.21
CA ILE A 58 -6.53 -2.45 -2.93
C ILE A 58 -6.84 -3.91 -2.55
N CYS A 59 -7.01 -4.18 -1.26
CA CYS A 59 -7.35 -5.52 -0.78
C CYS A 59 -8.68 -5.99 -1.37
N ARG A 60 -9.69 -5.13 -1.39
CA ARG A 60 -11.00 -5.47 -1.94
C ARG A 60 -10.89 -5.81 -3.42
N GLY A 61 -10.17 -5.00 -4.19
CA GLY A 61 -9.93 -5.27 -5.61
C GLY A 61 -9.18 -6.56 -5.83
N TYR A 62 -8.29 -6.92 -4.92
CA TYR A 62 -7.50 -8.16 -5.01
C TYR A 62 -8.30 -9.40 -4.59
N GLY A 63 -9.51 -9.23 -4.06
CA GLY A 63 -10.38 -10.33 -3.70
C GLY A 63 -10.41 -10.70 -2.23
N VAL A 64 -9.97 -9.80 -1.35
CA VAL A 64 -10.15 -9.98 0.09
C VAL A 64 -11.59 -9.62 0.43
N THR A 65 -12.33 -10.55 1.01
CA THR A 65 -13.73 -10.36 1.35
C THR A 65 -13.96 -10.07 2.83
N GLU A 66 -12.99 -10.43 3.68
CA GLU A 66 -13.08 -10.12 5.10
C GLU A 66 -12.78 -8.63 5.36
N PRO A 67 -13.24 -8.08 6.49
CA PRO A 67 -12.97 -6.68 6.81
C PRO A 67 -11.47 -6.41 6.94
N VAL A 68 -10.99 -5.37 6.25
CA VAL A 68 -9.60 -4.93 6.32
C VAL A 68 -9.54 -3.73 7.26
N THR A 69 -8.79 -3.87 8.34
CA THR A 69 -8.63 -2.83 9.34
C THR A 69 -7.15 -2.44 9.44
N SER A 70 -6.88 -1.27 10.03
CA SER A 70 -5.50 -0.91 10.31
C SER A 70 -4.95 -1.82 11.40
N PRO A 71 -3.74 -2.41 11.23
CA PRO A 71 -3.14 -3.24 12.27
C PRO A 71 -2.63 -2.37 13.43
N THR A 72 -3.52 -2.06 14.38
CA THR A 72 -3.25 -1.09 15.45
C THR A 72 -2.32 -1.64 16.53
N TYR A 73 -2.48 -2.92 16.88
CA TYR A 73 -1.75 -3.53 17.98
C TYR A 73 -0.67 -4.52 17.53
N THR A 74 -0.81 -5.03 16.32
CA THR A 74 0.19 -5.90 15.70
C THR A 74 0.73 -5.18 14.46
N LEU A 75 1.99 -5.44 14.12
CA LEU A 75 2.59 -4.81 12.94
C LEU A 75 2.05 -5.37 11.63
N VAL A 76 1.49 -6.57 11.64
CA VAL A 76 1.06 -7.24 10.41
C VAL A 76 -0.29 -7.93 10.59
N HIS A 77 -1.14 -7.80 9.58
CA HIS A 77 -2.34 -8.62 9.40
C HIS A 77 -2.19 -9.45 8.14
N GLU A 78 -2.59 -10.72 8.21
CA GLU A 78 -2.65 -11.58 7.04
C GLU A 78 -4.11 -11.82 6.67
N TYR A 79 -4.43 -11.67 5.40
CA TYR A 79 -5.78 -11.89 4.86
C TYR A 79 -5.75 -12.96 3.79
N ALA A 80 -6.83 -13.72 3.69
CA ALA A 80 -7.02 -14.63 2.58
C ALA A 80 -7.53 -13.85 1.37
N GLY A 81 -6.69 -13.72 0.37
CA GLY A 81 -7.11 -13.17 -0.92
C GLY A 81 -7.71 -14.27 -1.79
N SER A 82 -8.41 -13.89 -2.85
CA SER A 82 -8.99 -14.86 -3.78
C SER A 82 -7.94 -15.58 -4.63
N ARG A 83 -6.75 -15.01 -4.74
CA ARG A 83 -5.66 -15.53 -5.58
C ARG A 83 -4.48 -15.99 -4.74
N THR A 84 -4.00 -15.14 -3.82
CA THR A 84 -2.89 -15.42 -2.93
C THR A 84 -3.16 -14.78 -1.58
N PRO A 85 -2.39 -15.12 -0.54
CA PRO A 85 -2.45 -14.38 0.72
C PRO A 85 -2.09 -12.90 0.50
N VAL A 86 -2.59 -12.07 1.39
CA VAL A 86 -2.28 -10.64 1.46
C VAL A 86 -1.74 -10.32 2.85
N PHE A 87 -0.60 -9.65 2.90
CA PHE A 87 -0.05 -9.14 4.15
C PHE A 87 -0.16 -7.62 4.17
N HIS A 88 -0.74 -7.08 5.24
CA HIS A 88 -0.87 -5.64 5.42
C HIS A 88 -0.08 -5.25 6.68
N LEU A 89 0.96 -4.45 6.51
CA LEU A 89 1.83 -4.00 7.59
C LEU A 89 1.67 -2.50 7.78
N ASP A 90 1.63 -2.08 9.05
CA ASP A 90 1.68 -0.68 9.43
C ASP A 90 2.91 -0.49 10.32
N LEU A 91 3.93 0.18 9.80
CA LEU A 91 5.20 0.34 10.49
C LEU A 91 5.30 1.63 11.30
N TYR A 92 4.18 2.35 11.50
CA TYR A 92 4.18 3.63 12.19
C TYR A 92 4.87 3.56 13.55
N ARG A 93 4.64 2.48 14.32
CA ARG A 93 5.17 2.29 15.66
C ARG A 93 6.42 1.43 15.72
N LEU A 94 7.01 1.11 14.59
CA LEU A 94 8.20 0.29 14.54
C LEU A 94 9.37 1.03 15.21
N GLN A 95 10.00 0.39 16.20
CA GLN A 95 11.08 1.00 16.97
C GLN A 95 12.37 1.08 16.18
N SER A 96 12.66 0.07 15.38
CA SER A 96 13.85 0.01 14.55
C SER A 96 13.59 -0.96 13.40
N PRO A 97 14.33 -0.84 12.27
CA PRO A 97 14.20 -1.80 11.18
C PRO A 97 14.41 -3.25 11.64
N ALA A 98 15.34 -3.47 12.59
CA ALA A 98 15.61 -4.81 13.10
C ALA A 98 14.38 -5.49 13.71
N ALA A 99 13.42 -4.72 14.24
CA ALA A 99 12.19 -5.28 14.80
C ALA A 99 11.34 -6.00 13.75
N LEU A 100 11.50 -5.68 12.47
CA LEU A 100 10.82 -6.41 11.39
C LEU A 100 11.24 -7.87 11.33
N LEU A 101 12.47 -8.17 11.68
CA LEU A 101 12.97 -9.54 11.62
C LEU A 101 12.24 -10.44 12.61
N GLU A 102 11.74 -9.88 13.70
CA GLU A 102 11.01 -10.63 14.73
C GLU A 102 9.60 -11.05 14.25
N ILE A 103 9.04 -10.35 13.28
CA ILE A 103 7.72 -10.71 12.75
C ILE A 103 7.80 -11.56 11.48
N GLY A 104 9.00 -12.03 11.11
CA GLY A 104 9.17 -12.88 9.93
C GLY A 104 9.22 -12.10 8.62
N TRP A 105 9.86 -10.94 8.63
CA TRP A 105 9.91 -10.05 7.45
C TRP A 105 10.38 -10.76 6.19
N TYR A 106 11.48 -11.55 6.28
CA TYR A 106 12.00 -12.22 5.10
C TYR A 106 11.05 -13.28 4.55
N ASP A 107 10.30 -13.94 5.42
CA ASP A 107 9.29 -14.90 4.96
C ASP A 107 8.13 -14.19 4.27
N ILE A 108 7.74 -13.01 4.77
CA ILE A 108 6.66 -12.23 4.18
C ILE A 108 7.04 -11.75 2.79
N ILE A 109 8.20 -11.10 2.64
CA ILE A 109 8.62 -10.55 1.35
C ILE A 109 9.04 -11.62 0.36
N GLY A 110 9.38 -12.82 0.84
CA GLY A 110 9.72 -13.96 0.00
C GLY A 110 8.51 -14.80 -0.41
N ALA A 111 7.34 -14.52 0.13
CA ALA A 111 6.14 -15.29 -0.18
C ALA A 111 5.55 -14.86 -1.53
N THR A 112 4.79 -15.79 -2.15
CA THR A 112 3.96 -15.43 -3.31
C THR A 112 2.69 -14.79 -2.77
N ALA A 113 2.75 -13.50 -2.49
CA ALA A 113 1.69 -12.76 -1.84
C ALA A 113 1.68 -11.32 -2.30
N LEU A 114 0.55 -10.65 -2.08
CA LEU A 114 0.47 -9.19 -2.15
C LEU A 114 0.84 -8.64 -0.78
N VAL A 115 1.83 -7.77 -0.72
CA VAL A 115 2.32 -7.17 0.53
C VAL A 115 2.09 -5.67 0.47
N LEU A 116 1.30 -5.13 1.40
CA LEU A 116 1.04 -3.70 1.52
C LEU A 116 1.73 -3.19 2.78
N VAL A 117 2.60 -2.20 2.63
CA VAL A 117 3.37 -1.65 3.74
C VAL A 117 3.08 -0.16 3.88
N GLU A 118 2.45 0.24 5.00
CA GLU A 118 2.29 1.65 5.37
C GLU A 118 3.52 2.09 6.18
N TRP A 119 3.92 3.33 6.01
CA TRP A 119 5.13 3.91 6.61
C TRP A 119 6.39 3.13 6.20
N PRO A 120 6.60 2.93 4.90
CA PRO A 120 7.71 2.09 4.43
C PRO A 120 9.10 2.63 4.79
N GLU A 121 9.22 3.92 5.02
CA GLU A 121 10.48 4.54 5.44
C GLU A 121 11.00 3.99 6.76
N ARG A 122 10.10 3.45 7.61
CA ARG A 122 10.49 2.84 8.88
C ARG A 122 11.23 1.52 8.70
N ALA A 123 11.09 0.89 7.54
CA ALA A 123 11.82 -0.34 7.24
C ALA A 123 13.30 -0.08 6.89
N GLY A 124 13.63 1.16 6.52
CA GLY A 124 14.98 1.51 6.14
C GLY A 124 15.52 0.63 5.03
N GLU A 125 16.72 0.11 5.23
CA GLU A 125 17.39 -0.73 4.22
C GLU A 125 16.74 -2.10 4.04
N LEU A 126 15.86 -2.52 4.94
CA LEU A 126 15.15 -3.79 4.82
C LEU A 126 14.02 -3.74 3.79
N LEU A 127 13.62 -2.55 3.35
CA LEU A 127 12.64 -2.43 2.28
C LEU A 127 13.28 -2.84 0.96
N PRO A 128 12.76 -3.87 0.27
CA PRO A 128 13.33 -4.28 -1.03
C PRO A 128 13.28 -3.14 -2.03
N ALA A 129 14.30 -3.07 -2.89
CA ALA A 129 14.32 -2.08 -3.97
C ALA A 129 13.19 -2.32 -4.98
N ASP A 130 12.82 -3.59 -5.17
CA ASP A 130 11.72 -3.96 -6.07
C ASP A 130 10.39 -3.83 -5.34
N HIS A 131 9.83 -2.64 -5.37
CA HIS A 131 8.50 -2.37 -4.83
C HIS A 131 7.81 -1.29 -5.64
N VAL A 132 6.48 -1.21 -5.53
CA VAL A 132 5.68 -0.17 -6.15
C VAL A 132 5.42 0.94 -5.12
N PRO A 133 6.03 2.11 -5.29
CA PRO A 133 5.78 3.22 -4.37
C PRO A 133 4.49 3.95 -4.73
N ILE A 134 3.67 4.18 -3.72
CA ILE A 134 2.47 5.01 -3.84
C ILE A 134 2.49 6.00 -2.69
N ALA A 135 2.40 7.28 -3.00
CA ALA A 135 2.39 8.33 -2.01
C ALA A 135 1.05 9.07 -2.02
N LEU A 136 0.56 9.41 -0.84
CA LEU A 136 -0.63 10.23 -0.67
C LEU A 136 -0.26 11.51 0.07
N ASP A 137 -0.75 12.63 -0.44
CA ASP A 137 -0.58 13.94 0.18
C ASP A 137 -1.92 14.65 0.33
N HIS A 138 -1.99 15.58 1.27
CA HIS A 138 -3.13 16.48 1.34
C HIS A 138 -3.13 17.41 0.14
N ALA A 139 -4.31 17.65 -0.46
CA ALA A 139 -4.43 18.59 -1.55
C ALA A 139 -4.54 20.02 -0.97
N PRO A 140 -3.64 20.95 -1.32
CA PRO A 140 -3.67 22.29 -0.77
C PRO A 140 -5.01 23.00 -1.08
N GLY A 141 -5.67 23.50 -0.04
CA GLY A 141 -6.95 24.19 -0.19
C GLY A 141 -8.17 23.30 -0.45
N GLU A 142 -7.98 21.99 -0.47
CA GLU A 142 -9.05 21.02 -0.76
C GLU A 142 -9.03 19.91 0.30
N PRO A 143 -9.58 20.14 1.49
CA PRO A 143 -9.46 19.19 2.60
C PRO A 143 -10.10 17.83 2.35
N ASP A 144 -11.07 17.77 1.41
CA ASP A 144 -11.76 16.53 1.08
C ASP A 144 -11.07 15.73 -0.03
N ARG A 145 -9.92 16.20 -0.51
CA ARG A 145 -9.21 15.59 -1.62
C ARG A 145 -7.78 15.24 -1.23
N ARG A 146 -7.23 14.29 -1.96
CA ARG A 146 -5.85 13.83 -1.77
C ARG A 146 -5.12 13.83 -3.10
N VAL A 147 -3.81 14.08 -3.04
CA VAL A 147 -2.94 13.92 -4.20
C VAL A 147 -2.33 12.53 -4.12
N LEU A 148 -2.52 11.75 -5.17
CA LEU A 148 -1.94 10.42 -5.29
C LEU A 148 -0.80 10.47 -6.30
N LEU A 149 0.35 9.97 -5.88
CA LEU A 149 1.55 9.87 -6.71
C LEU A 149 1.91 8.39 -6.82
N ALA A 150 2.00 7.86 -8.03
CA ALA A 150 2.36 6.46 -8.24
C ALA A 150 3.31 6.33 -9.42
N GLY A 151 4.32 5.51 -9.23
CA GLY A 151 5.34 5.27 -10.25
C GLY A 151 6.58 6.17 -10.14
#